data_a2da0213cbb2efe2ccb15f26afb42141
#
_entry.id   a2da0213cbb2efe2ccb15f26afb42141
#
_cell.length_a   1.000
_cell.length_b   1.000
_cell.length_c   1.000
_cell.angle_alpha   90.00
_cell.angle_beta   90.00
_cell.angle_gamma   90.00
#
_symmetry.space_group_name_H-M   'P 1'
#
loop_
_entity.id
_entity.type
_entity.pdbx_description
1 polymer ?
#
loop_
_entity_poly.entity_id
_entity_poly.type
_entity_poly.pdbx_seq_one_letter_code
_entity_poly.pdbx_strand_id
1 'polypeptide(L)'
;MNNRISTKKIALCGVLTALAMIFSYIESVIPIPIPVPGIKLGVANIAVITILYVLGVKEAIVINLLRIALTALLLFSISGAVLSLTIMIIMKKLDFFSCIGVSVCGGVMHNVGQIIAAVFIMGSEAIVLYLPVLIVSGVFTGVVIGVVSGIVAKHVKKVVS
;
A
#
# COMPACT_ATOMS: atom_id res chain seq x y z
N MET A 1 0.47 10.05 38.75
CA MET A 1 1.62 10.03 37.80
C MET A 1 1.10 10.37 36.41
N ASN A 2 1.38 11.57 35.94
CA ASN A 2 0.86 12.07 34.66
C ASN A 2 1.68 11.47 33.51
N ASN A 3 1.15 10.43 32.90
CA ASN A 3 1.80 9.67 31.80
C ASN A 3 1.63 10.44 30.47
N ARG A 4 2.05 11.72 30.43
CA ARG A 4 2.10 12.47 29.17
C ARG A 4 3.23 11.86 28.34
N ILE A 5 2.85 11.12 27.31
CA ILE A 5 3.80 10.64 26.31
C ILE A 5 4.51 11.87 25.74
N SER A 6 5.82 11.96 25.94
CA SER A 6 6.61 13.10 25.44
C SER A 6 6.50 13.17 23.91
N THR A 7 6.25 14.36 23.36
CA THR A 7 6.24 14.60 21.90
C THR A 7 7.53 14.10 21.24
N LYS A 8 8.66 14.21 21.92
CA LYS A 8 9.94 13.65 21.46
C LYS A 8 9.90 12.13 21.32
N LYS A 9 9.26 11.44 22.26
CA LYS A 9 9.11 9.97 22.21
C LYS A 9 8.23 9.54 21.04
N ILE A 10 7.14 10.25 20.79
CA ILE A 10 6.24 9.99 19.65
C ILE A 10 6.99 10.22 18.32
N ALA A 11 7.70 11.35 18.20
CA ALA A 11 8.49 11.66 17.01
C ALA A 11 9.57 10.58 16.75
N LEU A 12 10.28 10.15 17.79
CA LEU A 12 11.28 9.10 17.69
C LEU A 12 10.66 7.75 17.28
N CYS A 13 9.51 7.39 17.84
CA CYS A 13 8.75 6.20 17.42
C CYS A 13 8.38 6.27 15.93
N GLY A 14 7.90 7.43 15.46
CA GLY A 14 7.55 7.64 14.06
C GLY A 14 8.75 7.46 13.12
N VAL A 15 9.88 8.08 13.43
CA VAL A 15 11.11 7.97 12.64
C VAL A 15 11.63 6.53 12.62
N LEU A 16 11.68 5.87 13.76
CA LEU A 16 12.15 4.48 13.85
C LEU A 16 11.20 3.50 13.15
N THR A 17 9.88 3.75 13.18
CA THR A 17 8.90 2.97 12.42
C THR A 17 9.12 3.13 10.92
N ALA A 18 9.30 4.37 10.44
CA ALA A 18 9.58 4.63 9.02
C ALA A 18 10.87 3.94 8.58
N LEU A 19 11.93 4.02 9.38
CA LEU A 19 13.20 3.33 9.09
C LEU A 19 13.03 1.80 9.04
N ALA A 20 12.29 1.24 9.99
CA ALA A 20 11.99 -0.20 10.00
C ALA A 20 11.17 -0.64 8.79
N MET A 21 10.24 0.19 8.31
CA MET A 21 9.46 -0.06 7.09
C MET A 21 10.35 -0.01 5.85
N ILE A 22 11.22 0.99 5.74
CA ILE A 22 12.17 1.11 4.62
C ILE A 22 13.05 -0.14 4.56
N PHE A 23 13.61 -0.59 5.67
CA PHE A 23 14.41 -1.81 5.71
C PHE A 23 13.61 -3.06 5.34
N SER A 24 12.36 -3.17 5.82
CA SER A 24 11.47 -4.27 5.44
C SER A 24 11.15 -4.28 3.95
N TYR A 25 10.94 -3.11 3.36
CA TYR A 25 10.69 -2.96 1.94
C TYR A 25 11.92 -3.33 1.11
N ILE A 26 13.09 -2.80 1.45
CA ILE A 26 14.36 -3.13 0.79
C ILE A 26 14.59 -4.64 0.84
N GLU A 27 14.40 -5.27 2.00
CA GLU A 27 14.57 -6.70 2.18
C GLU A 27 13.55 -7.54 1.37
N SER A 28 12.36 -7.00 1.10
CA SER A 28 11.35 -7.68 0.29
C SER A 28 11.61 -7.58 -1.22
N VAL A 29 12.33 -6.54 -1.66
CA VAL A 29 12.62 -6.28 -3.07
C VAL A 29 13.94 -6.92 -3.51
N ILE A 30 14.90 -7.08 -2.60
CA ILE A 30 16.18 -7.71 -2.91
C ILE A 30 16.01 -9.24 -2.88
N PRO A 31 16.06 -9.92 -4.03
CA PRO A 31 16.01 -11.38 -4.07
C PRO A 31 17.34 -11.92 -3.53
N ILE A 32 17.32 -12.42 -2.31
CA ILE A 32 18.48 -13.08 -1.74
C ILE A 32 18.40 -14.54 -2.16
N PRO A 33 19.42 -15.09 -2.84
CA PRO A 33 19.42 -16.46 -3.31
C PRO A 33 19.68 -17.46 -2.16
N ILE A 34 18.78 -17.48 -1.17
CA ILE A 34 18.82 -18.48 -0.12
C ILE A 34 17.82 -19.57 -0.53
N PRO A 35 18.25 -20.85 -0.60
CA PRO A 35 17.42 -21.94 -1.10
C PRO A 35 16.25 -22.33 -0.17
N VAL A 36 16.02 -21.58 0.91
CA VAL A 36 14.95 -21.85 1.87
C VAL A 36 13.91 -20.73 1.81
N PRO A 37 12.67 -21.04 1.38
CA PRO A 37 11.61 -20.03 1.34
C PRO A 37 11.36 -19.40 2.71
N GLY A 38 11.24 -18.07 2.76
CA GLY A 38 10.90 -17.33 3.96
C GLY A 38 12.10 -16.87 4.82
N ILE A 39 13.32 -17.28 4.53
CA ILE A 39 14.49 -16.73 5.20
C ILE A 39 14.76 -15.32 4.66
N LYS A 40 14.77 -14.34 5.57
CA LYS A 40 15.13 -12.93 5.30
C LYS A 40 16.38 -12.59 6.10
N LEU A 41 17.19 -11.64 5.64
CA LEU A 41 18.40 -11.19 6.34
C LEU A 41 18.10 -10.60 7.73
N GLY A 42 16.89 -10.14 7.94
CA GLY A 42 16.50 -9.54 9.21
C GLY A 42 17.02 -8.13 9.43
N VAL A 43 17.40 -7.42 8.35
CA VAL A 43 17.86 -6.02 8.43
C VAL A 43 16.85 -5.13 9.14
N ALA A 44 15.55 -5.37 8.90
CA ALA A 44 14.48 -4.68 9.59
C ALA A 44 14.47 -4.93 11.11
N ASN A 45 15.00 -6.06 11.58
CA ASN A 45 15.09 -6.35 13.01
C ASN A 45 16.13 -5.48 13.73
N ILE A 46 17.12 -4.92 13.02
CA ILE A 46 18.08 -3.95 13.61
C ILE A 46 17.31 -2.76 14.18
N ALA A 47 16.35 -2.23 13.44
CA ALA A 47 15.51 -1.14 13.93
C ALA A 47 14.67 -1.58 15.14
N VAL A 48 14.06 -2.78 15.09
CA VAL A 48 13.24 -3.30 16.20
C VAL A 48 14.09 -3.52 17.47
N ILE A 49 15.28 -4.07 17.33
CA ILE A 49 16.22 -4.24 18.47
C ILE A 49 16.60 -2.88 19.04
N THR A 50 16.93 -1.91 18.19
CA THR A 50 17.23 -0.54 18.64
C THR A 50 16.08 0.05 19.43
N ILE A 51 14.85 -0.10 18.96
CA ILE A 51 13.66 0.36 19.66
C ILE A 51 13.50 -0.34 21.01
N LEU A 52 13.72 -1.64 21.04
CA LEU A 52 13.63 -2.45 22.26
C LEU A 52 14.55 -1.93 23.36
N TYR A 53 15.80 -1.59 23.00
CA TYR A 53 16.79 -1.11 23.97
C TYR A 53 16.66 0.37 24.33
N VAL A 54 16.14 1.20 23.41
CA VAL A 54 16.04 2.66 23.62
C VAL A 54 14.70 3.06 24.20
N LEU A 55 13.58 2.47 23.73
CA LEU A 55 12.23 2.86 24.09
C LEU A 55 11.51 1.87 24.99
N GLY A 56 11.92 0.61 24.97
CA GLY A 56 11.37 -0.45 25.80
C GLY A 56 10.51 -1.47 25.04
N VAL A 57 10.06 -2.49 25.78
CA VAL A 57 9.37 -3.67 25.21
C VAL A 57 8.03 -3.32 24.59
N LYS A 58 7.23 -2.48 25.23
CA LYS A 58 5.88 -2.12 24.76
C LYS A 58 5.96 -1.43 23.39
N GLU A 59 6.83 -0.45 23.26
CA GLU A 59 7.04 0.30 22.04
C GLU A 59 7.59 -0.60 20.91
N ALA A 60 8.53 -1.49 21.24
CA ALA A 60 9.07 -2.44 20.27
C ALA A 60 8.00 -3.37 19.71
N ILE A 61 7.09 -3.91 20.55
CA ILE A 61 5.98 -4.75 20.10
C ILE A 61 5.05 -3.97 19.18
N VAL A 62 4.60 -2.78 19.62
CA VAL A 62 3.67 -1.96 18.84
C VAL A 62 4.27 -1.59 17.48
N ILE A 63 5.51 -1.10 17.47
CA ILE A 63 6.18 -0.67 16.24
C ILE A 63 6.43 -1.86 15.31
N ASN A 64 6.80 -3.03 15.84
CA ASN A 64 6.99 -4.22 15.01
C ASN A 64 5.68 -4.69 14.36
N LEU A 65 4.57 -4.68 15.09
CA LEU A 65 3.26 -5.01 14.55
C LEU A 65 2.83 -4.00 13.48
N LEU A 66 2.99 -2.70 13.75
CA LEU A 66 2.71 -1.64 12.78
C LEU A 66 3.56 -1.80 11.52
N ARG A 67 4.86 -2.05 11.66
CA ARG A 67 5.76 -2.29 10.55
C ARG A 67 5.27 -3.41 9.64
N ILE A 68 4.94 -4.58 10.22
CA ILE A 68 4.49 -5.75 9.46
C ILE A 68 3.20 -5.42 8.70
N ALA A 69 2.21 -4.85 9.38
CA ALA A 69 0.93 -4.49 8.79
C ALA A 69 1.08 -3.44 7.66
N LEU A 70 1.81 -2.36 7.93
CA LEU A 70 2.00 -1.28 6.97
C LEU A 70 2.84 -1.71 5.75
N THR A 71 3.86 -2.57 5.95
CA THR A 71 4.66 -3.08 4.83
C THR A 71 3.83 -3.97 3.90
N ALA A 72 2.98 -4.84 4.45
CA ALA A 72 2.08 -5.67 3.66
C ALA A 72 1.07 -4.81 2.88
N LEU A 73 0.43 -3.83 3.55
CA LEU A 73 -0.51 -2.91 2.91
C LEU A 73 0.15 -2.09 1.79
N LEU A 74 1.40 -1.65 2.00
CA LEU A 74 2.15 -0.90 1.00
C LEU A 74 2.41 -1.73 -0.27
N LEU A 75 2.83 -2.98 -0.12
CA LEU A 75 3.09 -3.87 -1.25
C LEU A 75 1.83 -4.12 -2.08
N PHE A 76 0.70 -4.39 -1.42
CA PHE A 76 -0.59 -4.56 -2.10
C PHE A 76 -1.03 -3.27 -2.79
N SER A 77 -0.88 -2.12 -2.13
CA SER A 77 -1.26 -0.81 -2.69
C SER A 77 -0.43 -0.44 -3.92
N ILE A 78 0.88 -0.69 -3.91
CA ILE A 78 1.76 -0.39 -5.05
C ILE A 78 1.37 -1.26 -6.25
N SER A 79 1.19 -2.56 -6.07
CA SER A 79 0.81 -3.46 -7.17
C SER A 79 -0.54 -3.07 -7.78
N GLY A 80 -1.52 -2.75 -6.95
CA GLY A 80 -2.81 -2.22 -7.38
C GLY A 80 -2.68 -0.88 -8.12
N ALA A 81 -1.87 0.05 -7.60
CA ALA A 81 -1.67 1.36 -8.20
C ALA A 81 -0.99 1.28 -9.58
N VAL A 82 0.03 0.45 -9.73
CA VAL A 82 0.74 0.26 -11.02
C VAL A 82 -0.21 -0.28 -12.07
N LEU A 83 -0.95 -1.34 -11.77
CA LEU A 83 -1.89 -1.93 -12.72
C LEU A 83 -3.03 -0.97 -13.05
N SER A 84 -3.61 -0.31 -12.07
CA SER A 84 -4.64 0.71 -12.22
C SER A 84 -4.19 1.86 -13.13
N LEU A 85 -3.03 2.45 -12.83
CA LEU A 85 -2.52 3.58 -13.61
C LEU A 85 -2.22 3.19 -15.06
N THR A 86 -1.64 2.02 -15.27
CA THR A 86 -1.37 1.49 -16.62
C THR A 86 -2.65 1.40 -17.44
N ILE A 87 -3.69 0.80 -16.88
CA ILE A 87 -4.98 0.66 -17.57
C ILE A 87 -5.65 2.01 -17.80
N MET A 88 -5.64 2.91 -16.81
CA MET A 88 -6.19 4.26 -16.98
C MET A 88 -5.49 5.04 -18.11
N ILE A 89 -4.17 4.92 -18.24
CA ILE A 89 -3.42 5.55 -19.32
C ILE A 89 -3.84 4.99 -20.68
N ILE A 90 -3.97 3.66 -20.79
CA ILE A 90 -4.41 2.99 -22.01
C ILE A 90 -5.83 3.43 -22.39
N MET A 91 -6.77 3.35 -21.45
CA MET A 91 -8.16 3.73 -21.68
C MET A 91 -8.31 5.21 -22.07
N LYS A 92 -7.51 6.10 -21.46
CA LYS A 92 -7.49 7.51 -21.81
C LYS A 92 -6.95 7.74 -23.23
N LYS A 93 -5.94 6.98 -23.68
CA LYS A 93 -5.37 7.10 -25.02
C LYS A 93 -6.33 6.63 -26.13
N LEU A 94 -7.22 5.70 -25.81
CA LEU A 94 -8.23 5.22 -26.75
C LEU A 94 -9.31 6.26 -27.06
N ASP A 95 -9.39 7.34 -26.29
CA ASP A 95 -10.29 8.51 -26.43
C ASP A 95 -11.79 8.18 -26.55
N PHE A 96 -12.16 6.93 -26.32
CA PHE A 96 -13.53 6.41 -26.39
C PHE A 96 -14.22 6.46 -25.02
N PHE A 97 -13.47 6.49 -23.92
CA PHE A 97 -14.00 6.38 -22.57
C PHE A 97 -14.14 7.74 -21.90
N SER A 98 -15.29 7.96 -21.24
CA SER A 98 -15.46 9.11 -20.36
C SER A 98 -14.56 9.05 -19.13
N CYS A 99 -14.39 10.17 -18.43
CA CYS A 99 -13.63 10.22 -17.17
C CYS A 99 -14.13 9.18 -16.15
N ILE A 100 -15.44 8.94 -16.13
CA ILE A 100 -16.05 7.92 -15.26
C ILE A 100 -15.65 6.52 -15.70
N GLY A 101 -15.69 6.22 -17.02
CA GLY A 101 -15.28 4.92 -17.54
C GLY A 101 -13.83 4.59 -17.25
N VAL A 102 -12.93 5.56 -17.46
CA VAL A 102 -11.49 5.42 -17.12
C VAL A 102 -11.31 5.16 -15.62
N SER A 103 -12.04 5.87 -14.77
CA SER A 103 -11.98 5.71 -13.32
C SER A 103 -12.49 4.35 -12.85
N VAL A 104 -13.57 3.85 -13.44
CA VAL A 104 -14.13 2.51 -13.14
C VAL A 104 -13.12 1.42 -13.52
N CYS A 105 -12.55 1.48 -14.73
CA CYS A 105 -11.51 0.54 -15.14
C CYS A 105 -10.30 0.60 -14.19
N GLY A 106 -9.88 1.80 -13.79
CA GLY A 106 -8.81 1.99 -12.81
C GLY A 106 -9.12 1.37 -11.45
N GLY A 107 -10.32 1.58 -10.92
CA GLY A 107 -10.74 1.02 -9.62
C GLY A 107 -10.81 -0.51 -9.63
N VAL A 108 -11.36 -1.09 -10.68
CA VAL A 108 -11.41 -2.56 -10.84
C VAL A 108 -9.99 -3.12 -10.94
N MET A 109 -9.13 -2.54 -11.79
CA MET A 109 -7.76 -3.01 -11.98
C MET A 109 -6.87 -2.80 -10.76
N HIS A 110 -7.15 -1.78 -9.94
CA HIS A 110 -6.49 -1.62 -8.64
C HIS A 110 -6.75 -2.85 -7.75
N ASN A 111 -7.99 -3.25 -7.61
CA ASN A 111 -8.35 -4.42 -6.81
C ASN A 111 -7.80 -5.73 -7.38
N VAL A 112 -7.82 -5.89 -8.71
CA VAL A 112 -7.19 -7.03 -9.39
C VAL A 112 -5.69 -7.10 -9.08
N GLY A 113 -4.98 -5.98 -9.18
CA GLY A 113 -3.55 -5.91 -8.87
C GLY A 113 -3.24 -6.25 -7.41
N GLN A 114 -4.09 -5.83 -6.47
CA GLN A 114 -3.96 -6.20 -5.07
C GLN A 114 -4.16 -7.71 -4.85
N ILE A 115 -5.16 -8.33 -5.49
CA ILE A 115 -5.39 -9.77 -5.38
C ILE A 115 -4.23 -10.56 -5.98
N ILE A 116 -3.71 -10.17 -7.15
CA ILE A 116 -2.54 -10.80 -7.76
C ILE A 116 -1.37 -10.79 -6.78
N ALA A 117 -1.05 -9.62 -6.22
CA ALA A 117 0.02 -9.51 -5.23
C ALA A 117 -0.24 -10.36 -3.98
N ALA A 118 -1.49 -10.38 -3.49
CA ALA A 118 -1.86 -11.17 -2.32
C ALA A 118 -1.68 -12.67 -2.56
N VAL A 119 -2.08 -13.18 -3.72
CA VAL A 119 -1.88 -14.60 -4.10
C VAL A 119 -0.39 -14.94 -4.14
N PHE A 120 0.44 -14.07 -4.77
CA PHE A 120 1.88 -14.31 -4.85
C PHE A 120 2.58 -14.24 -3.49
N ILE A 121 2.20 -13.28 -2.63
CA ILE A 121 2.85 -13.07 -1.33
C ILE A 121 2.41 -14.10 -0.31
N MET A 122 1.12 -14.45 -0.31
CA MET A 122 0.53 -15.37 0.68
C MET A 122 0.53 -16.83 0.23
N GLY A 123 0.78 -17.10 -1.06
CA GLY A 123 0.80 -18.46 -1.61
C GLY A 123 -0.55 -19.19 -1.55
N SER A 124 -1.66 -18.44 -1.48
CA SER A 124 -3.01 -19.00 -1.32
C SER A 124 -3.93 -18.58 -2.45
N GLU A 125 -4.39 -19.54 -3.24
CA GLU A 125 -5.35 -19.30 -4.33
C GLU A 125 -6.76 -18.96 -3.81
N ALA A 126 -7.07 -19.31 -2.56
CA ALA A 126 -8.37 -19.02 -1.95
C ALA A 126 -8.69 -17.52 -1.90
N ILE A 127 -7.66 -16.66 -1.96
CA ILE A 127 -7.81 -15.20 -1.98
C ILE A 127 -8.55 -14.73 -3.24
N VAL A 128 -8.47 -15.47 -4.35
CA VAL A 128 -9.17 -15.15 -5.59
C VAL A 128 -10.69 -15.16 -5.42
N LEU A 129 -11.22 -15.89 -4.44
CA LEU A 129 -12.65 -15.90 -4.15
C LEU A 129 -13.20 -14.55 -3.70
N TYR A 130 -12.36 -13.65 -3.23
CA TYR A 130 -12.76 -12.27 -2.89
C TYR A 130 -12.86 -11.35 -4.12
N LEU A 131 -12.33 -11.77 -5.27
CA LEU A 131 -12.28 -10.94 -6.48
C LEU A 131 -13.65 -10.43 -6.94
N PRO A 132 -14.75 -11.21 -6.96
CA PRO A 132 -16.05 -10.70 -7.38
C PRO A 132 -16.55 -9.53 -6.53
N VAL A 133 -16.41 -9.62 -5.21
CA VAL A 133 -16.80 -8.55 -4.27
C VAL A 133 -15.94 -7.30 -4.50
N LEU A 134 -14.65 -7.48 -4.73
CA LEU A 134 -13.71 -6.38 -4.98
C LEU A 134 -13.95 -5.72 -6.35
N ILE A 135 -14.37 -6.47 -7.37
CA ILE A 135 -14.77 -5.91 -8.66
C ILE A 135 -15.99 -4.99 -8.48
N VAL A 136 -17.03 -5.47 -7.81
CA VAL A 136 -18.24 -4.66 -7.54
C VAL A 136 -17.89 -3.39 -6.75
N SER A 137 -17.06 -3.52 -5.71
CA SER A 137 -16.56 -2.39 -4.95
C SER A 137 -15.76 -1.42 -5.82
N GLY A 138 -14.87 -1.93 -6.69
CA GLY A 138 -14.06 -1.14 -7.63
C GLY A 138 -14.92 -0.38 -8.65
N VAL A 139 -16.00 -0.97 -9.13
CA VAL A 139 -16.97 -0.29 -10.02
C VAL A 139 -17.65 0.86 -9.26
N PHE A 140 -18.19 0.58 -8.08
CA PHE A 140 -18.91 1.59 -7.29
C PHE A 140 -17.99 2.78 -6.92
N THR A 141 -16.82 2.50 -6.34
CA THR A 141 -15.86 3.54 -5.98
C THR A 141 -15.33 4.27 -7.22
N GLY A 142 -15.11 3.56 -8.32
CA GLY A 142 -14.66 4.13 -9.59
C GLY A 142 -15.68 5.11 -10.18
N VAL A 143 -16.99 4.84 -10.08
CA VAL A 143 -18.04 5.79 -10.49
C VAL A 143 -17.98 7.05 -9.64
N VAL A 144 -17.96 6.92 -8.31
CA VAL A 144 -17.91 8.08 -7.39
C VAL A 144 -16.68 8.93 -7.65
N ILE A 145 -15.49 8.29 -7.70
CA ILE A 145 -14.22 8.99 -7.95
C ILE A 145 -14.24 9.65 -9.35
N GLY A 146 -14.76 8.97 -10.36
CA GLY A 146 -14.82 9.50 -11.73
C GLY A 146 -15.70 10.74 -11.85
N VAL A 147 -16.85 10.77 -11.17
CA VAL A 147 -17.71 11.94 -11.11
C VAL A 147 -17.00 13.11 -10.44
N VAL A 148 -16.45 12.90 -9.24
CA VAL A 148 -15.73 13.96 -8.51
C VAL A 148 -14.52 14.46 -9.30
N SER A 149 -13.71 13.55 -9.86
CA SER A 149 -12.54 13.91 -10.66
C SER A 149 -12.92 14.69 -11.92
N GLY A 150 -14.04 14.36 -12.56
CA GLY A 150 -14.54 15.09 -13.72
C GLY A 150 -14.93 16.53 -13.39
N ILE A 151 -15.56 16.76 -12.23
CA ILE A 151 -15.90 18.10 -11.74
C ILE A 151 -14.63 18.90 -11.43
N VAL A 152 -13.71 18.32 -10.66
CA VAL A 152 -12.44 18.96 -10.28
C VAL A 152 -11.61 19.31 -11.53
N ALA A 153 -11.47 18.38 -12.48
CA ALA A 153 -10.70 18.58 -13.69
C ALA A 153 -11.24 19.75 -14.53
N LYS A 154 -12.57 19.95 -14.61
CA LYS A 154 -13.18 21.10 -15.31
C LYS A 154 -12.82 22.42 -14.61
N HIS A 155 -12.81 22.45 -13.29
CA HIS A 155 -12.45 23.67 -12.53
C HIS A 155 -10.96 24.01 -12.68
N VAL A 156 -10.09 23.01 -12.54
CA VAL A 156 -8.64 23.20 -12.66
C VAL A 156 -8.27 23.68 -14.07
N LYS A 157 -8.87 23.12 -15.13
CA LYS A 157 -8.62 23.59 -16.50
C LYS A 157 -8.95 25.07 -16.71
N LYS A 158 -10.00 25.57 -16.05
CA LYS A 158 -10.36 27.01 -16.14
C LYS A 158 -9.36 27.93 -15.44
N VAL A 159 -8.61 27.43 -14.48
CA VAL A 159 -7.61 28.22 -13.72
C VAL A 159 -6.26 28.23 -14.44
N VAL A 160 -5.96 27.18 -15.21
CA VAL A 160 -4.65 26.98 -15.87
C VAL A 160 -4.66 27.46 -17.34
N SER A 161 -5.86 27.60 -17.95
CA SER A 161 -6.04 28.21 -19.28
C SER A 161 -6.19 29.71 -19.20
#